data_15daf0806f97293bf6faeb1d7ecc72cf
#
_entry.id   15daf0806f97293bf6faeb1d7ecc72cf
#
_cell.length_a   1.000
_cell.length_b   1.000
_cell.length_c   1.000
_cell.angle_alpha   90.00
_cell.angle_beta   90.00
_cell.angle_gamma   90.00
#
_symmetry.space_group_name_H-M   'P 1'
#
loop_
_entity.id
_entity.type
_entity.pdbx_description
1 polymer ?
#
loop_
_entity_poly.entity_id
_entity_poly.type
_entity_poly.pdbx_seq_one_letter_code
_entity_poly.pdbx_strand_id
1 'polypeptide(L)'
;MKSRIYIESSVISYVASRKSSNAKTAYRQEVTQMWWVKAVDQFALESSAIVQFEIAAGDASAALKRLNLFASLVCVPLHEELASLSERLMLEGLVPRSEPEDASHIA
;
A
#
# COMPACT_ATOMS: atom_id res chain seq x y z
N MET A 1 15.69 -9.39 13.58
CA MET A 1 15.47 -8.63 12.35
C MET A 1 13.99 -8.66 11.98
N LYS A 2 13.41 -7.52 11.68
CA LYS A 2 11.99 -7.44 11.32
C LYS A 2 11.79 -7.89 9.88
N SER A 3 10.70 -8.62 9.64
CA SER A 3 10.29 -8.96 8.28
C SER A 3 9.83 -7.71 7.55
N ARG A 4 10.06 -7.68 6.24
CA ARG A 4 9.71 -6.56 5.37
C ARG A 4 8.34 -6.79 4.75
N ILE A 5 7.46 -5.79 4.84
CA ILE A 5 6.14 -5.84 4.23
C ILE A 5 5.96 -4.64 3.32
N TYR A 6 5.58 -4.92 2.08
CA TYR A 6 5.27 -3.87 1.10
C TYR A 6 3.83 -3.40 1.28
N ILE A 7 3.65 -2.09 1.41
CA ILE A 7 2.35 -1.47 1.64
C ILE A 7 1.84 -0.83 0.35
N GLU A 8 0.68 -1.26 -0.10
CA GLU A 8 0.06 -0.68 -1.29
C GLU A 8 -0.87 0.49 -0.94
N SER A 9 -1.35 1.18 -1.97
CA SER A 9 -2.14 2.40 -1.80
C SER A 9 -3.46 2.20 -1.06
N SER A 10 -4.14 1.06 -1.24
CA SER A 10 -5.42 0.81 -0.57
C SER A 10 -5.25 0.69 0.94
N VAL A 11 -4.17 0.10 1.41
CA VAL A 11 -3.88 0.01 2.85
C VAL A 11 -3.71 1.40 3.44
N ILE A 12 -2.91 2.23 2.80
CA ILE A 12 -2.68 3.61 3.25
C ILE A 12 -3.99 4.39 3.28
N SER A 13 -4.81 4.24 2.25
CA SER A 13 -6.11 4.93 2.16
C SER A 13 -7.04 4.51 3.30
N TYR A 14 -7.12 3.23 3.62
CA TYR A 14 -7.95 2.76 4.72
C TYR A 14 -7.48 3.28 6.08
N VAL A 15 -6.18 3.34 6.30
CA VAL A 15 -5.64 3.82 7.58
C VAL A 15 -5.85 5.33 7.74
N ALA A 16 -5.66 6.09 6.67
CA ALA A 16 -5.69 7.56 6.71
C ALA A 16 -7.08 8.16 6.57
N SER A 17 -8.06 7.40 6.07
CA SER A 17 -9.39 7.92 5.74
C SER A 17 -10.30 8.04 6.94
N ARG A 18 -11.29 8.93 6.82
CA ARG A 18 -12.40 8.99 7.76
C ARG A 18 -13.22 7.71 7.66
N LYS A 19 -13.94 7.39 8.74
CA LYS A 19 -14.85 6.25 8.74
C LYS A 19 -15.87 6.38 7.61
N SER A 20 -15.96 5.36 6.78
CA SER A 20 -16.92 5.31 5.68
C SER A 20 -18.34 5.15 6.17
N SER A 21 -19.29 5.71 5.42
CA SER A 21 -20.72 5.47 5.65
C SER A 21 -21.14 4.07 5.19
N ASN A 22 -20.34 3.42 4.35
CA ASN A 22 -20.58 2.05 3.90
C ASN A 22 -20.05 1.07 4.97
N ALA A 23 -20.93 0.20 5.49
CA ALA A 23 -20.59 -0.70 6.60
C ALA A 23 -19.44 -1.65 6.28
N LYS A 24 -19.38 -2.17 5.06
CA LYS A 24 -18.29 -3.09 4.66
C LYS A 24 -16.96 -2.36 4.61
N THR A 25 -16.94 -1.17 4.04
CA THR A 25 -15.73 -0.36 3.95
C THR A 25 -15.27 0.07 5.34
N ALA A 26 -16.20 0.51 6.19
CA ALA A 26 -15.90 0.91 7.56
C ALA A 26 -15.26 -0.24 8.36
N TYR A 27 -15.77 -1.46 8.18
CA TYR A 27 -15.19 -2.65 8.81
C TYR A 27 -13.76 -2.89 8.36
N ARG A 28 -13.51 -2.81 7.04
CA ARG A 28 -12.16 -2.98 6.47
C ARG A 28 -11.19 -1.92 6.98
N GLN A 29 -11.65 -0.68 7.08
CA GLN A 29 -10.85 0.41 7.62
C GLN A 29 -10.47 0.13 9.08
N GLU A 30 -11.43 -0.28 9.89
CA GLU A 30 -11.19 -0.58 11.30
C GLU A 30 -10.19 -1.70 11.48
N VAL A 31 -10.37 -2.82 10.77
CA VAL A 31 -9.45 -3.96 10.82
C VAL A 31 -8.05 -3.54 10.37
N THR A 32 -7.95 -2.78 9.29
CA THR A 32 -6.67 -2.31 8.75
C THR A 32 -5.97 -1.37 9.73
N GLN A 33 -6.71 -0.46 10.35
CA GLN A 33 -6.15 0.46 11.34
C GLN A 33 -5.63 -0.28 12.57
N MET A 34 -6.35 -1.30 13.04
CA MET A 34 -5.91 -2.12 14.17
C MET A 34 -4.63 -2.89 13.81
N TRP A 35 -4.59 -3.46 12.62
CA TRP A 35 -3.40 -4.14 12.14
C TRP A 35 -2.20 -3.18 12.03
N TRP A 36 -2.43 -1.98 11.51
CA TRP A 36 -1.37 -0.98 11.31
C TRP A 36 -0.63 -0.66 12.61
N VAL A 37 -1.37 -0.45 13.68
CA VAL A 37 -0.78 -0.13 14.99
C VAL A 37 0.21 -1.19 15.44
N LYS A 38 -0.09 -2.45 15.18
CA LYS A 38 0.80 -3.58 15.50
C LYS A 38 1.93 -3.71 14.50
N ALA A 39 1.60 -3.52 13.22
CA ALA A 39 2.55 -3.74 12.12
C ALA A 39 3.73 -2.77 12.17
N VAL A 40 3.50 -1.51 12.53
CA VAL A 40 4.59 -0.52 12.58
C VAL A 40 5.66 -0.90 13.61
N ASP A 41 5.30 -1.66 14.62
CA ASP A 41 6.26 -2.13 15.63
C ASP A 41 6.90 -3.46 15.25
N GLN A 42 6.17 -4.34 14.57
CA GLN A 42 6.60 -5.72 14.32
C GLN A 42 7.29 -5.91 12.98
N PHE A 43 7.02 -5.05 12.00
CA PHE A 43 7.52 -5.22 10.64
C PHE A 43 8.21 -3.96 10.14
N ALA A 44 9.13 -4.14 9.20
CA ALA A 44 9.70 -3.03 8.44
C ALA A 44 8.74 -2.74 7.27
N LEU A 45 8.00 -1.66 7.36
CA LEU A 45 7.00 -1.30 6.36
C LEU A 45 7.65 -0.49 5.24
N GLU A 46 7.43 -0.94 4.01
CA GLU A 46 8.03 -0.36 2.82
C GLU A 46 6.97 -0.01 1.79
N SER A 47 7.27 0.94 0.93
CA SER A 47 6.40 1.30 -0.18
C SER A 47 7.26 1.83 -1.34
N SER A 48 6.64 2.49 -2.31
CA SER A 48 7.34 2.92 -3.52
C SER A 48 6.81 4.22 -4.07
N ALA A 49 7.53 4.78 -5.06
CA ALA A 49 7.10 5.99 -5.74
C ALA A 49 5.79 5.81 -6.51
N ILE A 50 5.48 4.59 -6.97
CA ILE A 50 4.20 4.30 -7.62
C ILE A 50 3.06 4.54 -6.63
N VAL A 51 3.18 4.00 -5.43
CA VAL A 51 2.18 4.18 -4.38
C VAL A 51 2.08 5.65 -3.98
N GLN A 52 3.21 6.33 -3.83
CA GLN A 52 3.25 7.75 -3.50
C GLN A 52 2.46 8.57 -4.53
N PHE A 53 2.64 8.27 -5.80
CA PHE A 53 1.92 8.95 -6.89
C PHE A 53 0.42 8.71 -6.78
N GLU A 54 0.02 7.48 -6.52
CA GLU A 54 -1.41 7.13 -6.42
C GLU A 54 -2.11 7.81 -5.25
N ILE A 55 -1.47 7.81 -4.08
CA ILE A 55 -2.09 8.38 -2.88
C ILE A 55 -2.11 9.91 -2.91
N ALA A 56 -1.32 10.53 -3.78
CA ALA A 56 -1.31 11.97 -3.97
C ALA A 56 -2.47 12.47 -4.83
N ALA A 57 -3.19 11.58 -5.51
CA ALA A 57 -4.30 11.93 -6.38
C ALA A 57 -5.58 12.20 -5.58
N GLY A 58 -6.53 12.91 -6.21
CA GLY A 58 -7.84 13.18 -5.63
C GLY A 58 -7.87 14.41 -4.75
N ASP A 59 -8.73 14.38 -3.73
CA ASP A 59 -8.91 15.51 -2.82
C ASP A 59 -7.61 15.88 -2.10
N ALA A 60 -7.25 17.15 -2.15
CA ALA A 60 -5.98 17.63 -1.60
C ALA A 60 -5.83 17.37 -0.10
N SER A 61 -6.91 17.56 0.66
CA SER A 61 -6.90 17.33 2.11
C SER A 61 -6.70 15.86 2.45
N ALA A 62 -7.40 14.98 1.75
CA ALA A 62 -7.27 13.54 1.93
C ALA A 62 -5.90 13.06 1.48
N ALA A 63 -5.40 13.59 0.36
CA ALA A 63 -4.06 13.25 -0.14
C ALA A 63 -2.98 13.62 0.86
N LEU A 64 -3.10 14.76 1.51
CA LEU A 64 -2.13 15.20 2.52
C LEU A 64 -2.05 14.22 3.68
N LYS A 65 -3.19 13.72 4.16
CA LYS A 65 -3.22 12.73 5.23
C LYS A 65 -2.53 11.44 4.83
N ARG A 66 -2.79 10.98 3.60
CA ARG A 66 -2.16 9.77 3.07
C ARG A 66 -0.65 9.95 2.92
N LEU A 67 -0.22 11.10 2.42
CA LEU A 67 1.21 11.39 2.24
C LEU A 67 1.94 11.51 3.57
N ASN A 68 1.29 12.07 4.59
CA ASN A 68 1.88 12.13 5.93
C ASN A 68 2.09 10.73 6.50
N LEU A 69 1.14 9.84 6.29
CA LEU A 69 1.28 8.44 6.71
C LEU A 69 2.39 7.74 5.93
N PHE A 70 2.44 7.96 4.61
CA PHE A 70 3.48 7.41 3.73
C PHE A 70 4.89 7.83 4.15
N ALA A 71 5.05 9.03 4.69
CA ALA A 71 6.35 9.53 5.09
C ALA A 71 7.04 8.68 6.17
N SER A 72 6.27 7.88 6.91
CA SER A 72 6.83 6.98 7.94
C SER A 72 7.35 5.67 7.35
N LEU A 73 7.12 5.42 6.06
CA LEU A 73 7.52 4.18 5.39
C LEU A 73 8.86 4.34 4.69
N VAL A 74 9.55 3.21 4.48
CA VAL A 74 10.77 3.19 3.68
C VAL A 74 10.36 3.09 2.21
N CYS A 75 10.82 4.04 1.40
CA CYS A 75 10.55 4.02 -0.03
C CYS A 75 11.63 3.19 -0.73
N VAL A 76 11.22 2.07 -1.33
CA VAL A 76 12.16 1.16 -1.99
C VAL A 76 12.34 1.51 -3.46
N PRO A 77 13.52 1.19 -4.05
CA PRO A 77 13.74 1.42 -5.48
C PRO A 77 12.78 0.62 -6.33
N LEU A 78 12.21 1.28 -7.36
CA LEU A 78 11.27 0.64 -8.28
C LEU A 78 11.88 -0.42 -9.15
N HIS A 79 13.16 -0.25 -9.52
CA HIS A 79 13.74 -1.02 -10.62
C HIS A 79 14.00 -2.49 -10.31
N GLU A 80 14.43 -2.80 -9.11
CA GLU A 80 14.87 -4.16 -8.80
C GLU A 80 13.82 -4.98 -8.11
N GLU A 81 13.26 -4.46 -7.01
CA GLU A 81 12.33 -5.25 -6.19
C GLU A 81 10.94 -5.36 -6.80
N LEU A 82 10.36 -4.26 -7.27
CA LEU A 82 9.01 -4.29 -7.81
C LEU A 82 8.93 -5.03 -9.14
N ALA A 83 9.93 -4.87 -10.00
CA ALA A 83 9.99 -5.61 -11.26
C ALA A 83 10.05 -7.12 -10.98
N SER A 84 10.88 -7.52 -10.04
CA SER A 84 11.01 -8.92 -9.65
C SER A 84 9.72 -9.47 -9.07
N LEU A 85 9.07 -8.72 -8.18
CA LEU A 85 7.80 -9.12 -7.59
C LEU A 85 6.67 -9.21 -8.62
N SER A 86 6.61 -8.24 -9.53
CA SER A 86 5.63 -8.24 -10.61
C SER A 86 5.79 -9.45 -11.50
N GLU A 87 7.02 -9.79 -11.85
CA GLU A 87 7.32 -10.97 -12.65
C GLU A 87 6.89 -12.25 -11.92
N ARG A 88 7.18 -12.35 -10.63
CA ARG A 88 6.79 -13.51 -9.84
C ARG A 88 5.28 -13.67 -9.77
N LEU A 89 4.54 -12.58 -9.53
CA LEU A 89 3.09 -12.61 -9.49
C LEU A 89 2.49 -13.06 -10.82
N MET A 90 3.06 -12.57 -11.93
CA MET A 90 2.60 -12.97 -13.26
C MET A 90 2.88 -14.45 -13.55
N LEU A 91 4.04 -14.94 -13.14
CA LEU A 91 4.39 -16.36 -13.30
C LEU A 91 3.52 -17.27 -12.47
N GLU A 92 3.08 -16.81 -11.31
CA GLU A 92 2.20 -17.56 -10.43
C GLU A 92 0.72 -17.49 -10.87
N GLY A 93 0.43 -16.68 -11.89
CA GLY A 93 -0.94 -16.54 -12.40
C GLY A 93 -1.85 -15.71 -11.51
N LEU A 94 -1.28 -14.95 -10.59
CA LEU A 94 -2.06 -14.10 -9.68
C LEU A 94 -2.55 -12.81 -10.32
N VAL A 95 -1.84 -12.33 -11.34
CA VAL A 95 -2.16 -11.10 -12.06
C VAL A 95 -2.00 -11.33 -13.55
N PRO A 96 -2.92 -10.82 -14.40
CA PRO A 96 -2.78 -10.95 -15.85
C PRO A 96 -1.50 -10.30 -16.35
N ARG A 97 -0.82 -10.97 -17.28
CA ARG A 97 0.43 -10.46 -17.85
C ARG A 97 0.29 -9.16 -18.62
N SER A 98 -0.93 -8.88 -19.10
CA SER A 98 -1.21 -7.65 -19.82
C SER A 98 -1.23 -6.42 -18.91
N GLU A 99 -1.16 -6.59 -17.59
CA GLU A 99 -1.26 -5.51 -16.62
C GLU A 99 -0.10 -5.54 -15.62
N PRO A 100 1.15 -5.34 -16.10
CA PRO A 100 2.31 -5.41 -15.21
C PRO A 100 2.35 -4.31 -14.16
N GLU A 101 1.74 -3.16 -14.46
CA GLU A 101 1.66 -2.06 -13.49
C GLU A 101 0.79 -2.46 -12.30
N ASP A 102 -0.34 -3.10 -12.55
CA ASP A 102 -1.21 -3.60 -11.48
C ASP A 102 -0.50 -4.65 -10.64
N ALA A 103 0.30 -5.52 -11.27
CA ALA A 103 1.09 -6.50 -10.56
C ALA A 103 2.08 -5.83 -9.60
N SER A 104 2.65 -4.71 -9.98
CA SER A 104 3.58 -3.96 -9.14
C SER A 104 2.91 -3.41 -7.88
N HIS A 105 1.62 -3.12 -7.93
CA HIS A 105 0.87 -2.61 -6.77
C HIS A 105 0.38 -3.71 -5.85
N ILE A 106 0.14 -4.89 -6.38
CA ILE A 106 -0.36 -6.00 -5.59
C ILE A 106 0.73 -6.59 -4.69
N ALA A 107 1.96 -6.52 -5.16
CA ALA A 107 3.08 -7.03 -4.39
C ALA A 107 3.25 -6.30 -3.07
#